data_7bde9b97b720c3ed66ac33a6822740bd
#
_entry.id   7bde9b97b720c3ed66ac33a6822740bd
#
_cell.length_a   1.000
_cell.length_b   1.000
_cell.length_c   1.000
_cell.angle_alpha   90.00
_cell.angle_beta   90.00
_cell.angle_gamma   90.00
#
_symmetry.space_group_name_H-M   'P 1'
#
loop_
_entity.id
_entity.type
_entity.pdbx_description
1 polymer ?
#
loop_
_entity_poly.entity_id
_entity_poly.type
_entity_poly.pdbx_seq_one_letter_code
_entity_poly.pdbx_strand_id
1 'polypeptide(L)'
;MNTSVIRYLLGYILKLEGFLLLPPCIVAGIYYEKSGIYFLIVALISIAIGFIFSAKKPRDFTFYLKEGCATTALGWIVLSIFGCLPFYISGEIPSFTDALFETISGFTTTGASILPEVESLSYCMNFWRCFTHWIGGMGVLVFLLAIIPLSGGSNINLMRAESPGPSVGKLVPKMRHTARLLYIIYFGLTTMEIIFLLFGKMPLYDAICTSLGTAGTGGFGIKNDSFCSYNVYLQWVVTIFMILFGVNFNAYYLLLFGHIRDALKVEEVRYYFGIIIASVVVISVNIAHMCTGVFDAVTKAAFQVGSIITTTGFSSTDFDRWPELSKTLLVLLMFIGACAGSTGGGIKVSRIVIAVKTIRKELNGYIHPKSVKKLTFEHKPVDHDVIRSINVYFMTYAVIFIVSLLLVSVENYDFTTNFTAVAATFNNIGPGLSLVGPTCNFGFFNNFSKYVLMFDMLAGRLELFPLLILFHPSIWKELFIQADKKVKGNRKEKQNVRM
;
A
#
# COMPACT_ATOMS: atom_id res chain seq x y z
N MET A 1 12.21 14.79 -20.46
CA MET A 1 12.26 13.76 -19.41
C MET A 1 13.61 13.05 -19.41
N ASN A 2 14.24 12.86 -18.26
CA ASN A 2 15.56 12.22 -18.18
C ASN A 2 15.44 10.67 -18.10
N THR A 3 15.31 10.02 -19.26
CA THR A 3 15.15 8.56 -19.37
C THR A 3 16.36 7.77 -18.87
N SER A 4 17.56 8.39 -18.89
CA SER A 4 18.78 7.74 -18.42
C SER A 4 18.74 7.53 -16.90
N VAL A 5 18.17 8.48 -16.16
CA VAL A 5 18.00 8.36 -14.71
C VAL A 5 16.91 7.34 -14.37
N ILE A 6 15.77 7.37 -15.09
CA ILE A 6 14.69 6.40 -14.89
C ILE A 6 15.21 4.98 -15.11
N ARG A 7 15.87 4.71 -16.24
CA ARG A 7 16.47 3.41 -16.53
C ARG A 7 17.45 2.97 -15.44
N TYR A 8 18.31 3.89 -14.99
CA TYR A 8 19.30 3.62 -13.95
C TYR A 8 18.63 3.21 -12.63
N LEU A 9 17.58 3.94 -12.22
CA LEU A 9 16.83 3.64 -10.99
C LEU A 9 16.06 2.33 -11.10
N LEU A 10 15.41 2.06 -12.24
CA LEU A 10 14.75 0.77 -12.49
C LEU A 10 15.74 -0.40 -12.42
N GLY A 11 16.98 -0.20 -12.90
CA GLY A 11 18.04 -1.19 -12.73
C GLY A 11 18.38 -1.47 -11.27
N TYR A 12 18.36 -0.47 -10.40
CA TYR A 12 18.55 -0.69 -8.96
C TYR A 12 17.36 -1.34 -8.30
N ILE A 13 16.12 -1.02 -8.71
CA ILE A 13 14.91 -1.67 -8.25
C ILE A 13 14.97 -3.17 -8.56
N LEU A 14 15.32 -3.55 -9.80
CA LEU A 14 15.45 -4.96 -10.19
C LEU A 14 16.56 -5.70 -9.42
N LYS A 15 17.69 -5.07 -9.17
CA LYS A 15 18.73 -5.66 -8.31
C LYS A 15 18.21 -5.91 -6.90
N LEU A 16 17.51 -4.92 -6.34
CA LEU A 16 16.93 -5.02 -5.02
C LEU A 16 15.93 -6.18 -4.97
N GLU A 17 15.02 -6.27 -5.95
CA GLU A 17 14.04 -7.34 -6.05
C GLU A 17 14.71 -8.71 -6.12
N GLY A 18 15.77 -8.86 -6.94
CA GLY A 18 16.52 -10.08 -7.00
C GLY A 18 17.11 -10.51 -5.64
N PHE A 19 17.56 -9.56 -4.81
CA PHE A 19 17.97 -9.85 -3.43
C PHE A 19 16.78 -10.20 -2.52
N LEU A 20 15.63 -9.55 -2.71
CA LEU A 20 14.42 -9.81 -1.92
C LEU A 20 13.75 -11.16 -2.28
N LEU A 21 14.08 -11.76 -3.42
CA LEU A 21 13.67 -13.12 -3.79
C LEU A 21 14.51 -14.23 -3.14
N LEU A 22 15.60 -13.89 -2.44
CA LEU A 22 16.43 -14.89 -1.76
C LEU A 22 15.83 -15.45 -0.45
N PRO A 23 15.17 -14.66 0.43
CA PRO A 23 14.53 -15.20 1.63
C PRO A 23 13.54 -16.36 1.37
N PRO A 24 12.65 -16.32 0.36
CA PRO A 24 11.85 -17.50 -0.02
C PRO A 24 12.67 -18.74 -0.37
N CYS A 25 13.87 -18.59 -0.97
CA CYS A 25 14.77 -19.72 -1.23
C CYS A 25 15.26 -20.37 0.08
N ILE A 26 15.50 -19.56 1.13
CA ILE A 26 15.89 -20.08 2.45
C ILE A 26 14.73 -20.86 3.07
N VAL A 27 13.50 -20.35 2.97
CA VAL A 27 12.29 -21.05 3.44
C VAL A 27 12.13 -22.39 2.70
N ALA A 28 12.25 -22.38 1.36
CA ALA A 28 12.20 -23.60 0.57
C ALA A 28 13.27 -24.64 0.99
N GLY A 29 14.48 -24.17 1.34
CA GLY A 29 15.53 -25.05 1.86
C GLY A 29 15.18 -25.68 3.21
N ILE A 30 14.54 -24.92 4.12
CA ILE A 30 14.11 -25.39 5.45
C ILE A 30 13.01 -26.45 5.32
N TYR A 31 12.05 -26.25 4.40
CA TYR A 31 10.92 -27.16 4.18
C TYR A 31 11.16 -28.20 3.06
N TYR A 32 12.36 -28.26 2.49
CA TYR A 32 12.75 -29.19 1.41
C TYR A 32 11.86 -29.10 0.16
N GLU A 33 11.43 -27.88 -0.19
CA GLU A 33 10.56 -27.62 -1.34
C GLU A 33 11.36 -27.36 -2.61
N LYS A 34 10.92 -27.98 -3.73
CA LYS A 34 11.53 -27.74 -5.04
C LYS A 34 11.21 -26.37 -5.62
N SER A 35 10.11 -25.75 -5.18
CA SER A 35 9.64 -24.44 -5.64
C SER A 35 10.66 -23.31 -5.41
N GLY A 36 11.60 -23.49 -4.46
CA GLY A 36 12.69 -22.54 -4.21
C GLY A 36 13.60 -22.27 -5.40
N ILE A 37 13.74 -23.24 -6.33
CA ILE A 37 14.57 -23.08 -7.52
C ILE A 37 14.05 -21.99 -8.46
N TYR A 38 12.73 -21.84 -8.55
CA TYR A 38 12.09 -20.79 -9.38
C TYR A 38 12.38 -19.39 -8.85
N PHE A 39 12.40 -19.21 -7.53
CA PHE A 39 12.84 -17.96 -6.91
C PHE A 39 14.30 -17.64 -7.25
N LEU A 40 15.19 -18.63 -7.18
CA LEU A 40 16.61 -18.45 -7.52
C LEU A 40 16.81 -18.05 -8.99
N ILE A 41 16.10 -18.72 -9.92
CA ILE A 41 16.16 -18.40 -11.34
C ILE A 41 15.71 -16.96 -11.59
N VAL A 42 14.54 -16.56 -11.05
CA VAL A 42 14.01 -15.22 -11.23
C VAL A 42 14.90 -14.18 -10.55
N ALA A 43 15.47 -14.46 -9.38
CA ALA A 43 16.43 -13.60 -8.70
C ALA A 43 17.66 -13.32 -9.59
N LEU A 44 18.25 -14.35 -10.18
CA LEU A 44 19.41 -14.21 -11.07
C LEU A 44 19.06 -13.41 -12.33
N ILE A 45 17.90 -13.65 -12.94
CA ILE A 45 17.42 -12.89 -14.10
C ILE A 45 17.21 -11.41 -13.73
N SER A 46 16.54 -11.13 -12.62
CA SER A 46 16.29 -9.75 -12.13
C SER A 46 17.59 -9.01 -11.87
N ILE A 47 18.54 -9.66 -11.21
CA ILE A 47 19.87 -9.09 -10.96
C ILE A 47 20.62 -8.82 -12.26
N ALA A 48 20.64 -9.77 -13.20
CA ALA A 48 21.32 -9.63 -14.50
C ALA A 48 20.75 -8.45 -15.30
N ILE A 49 19.42 -8.38 -15.45
CA ILE A 49 18.75 -7.26 -16.12
C ILE A 49 19.01 -5.95 -15.38
N GLY A 50 18.96 -5.97 -14.05
CA GLY A 50 19.28 -4.82 -13.21
C GLY A 50 20.71 -4.30 -13.43
N PHE A 51 21.70 -5.17 -13.64
CA PHE A 51 23.06 -4.76 -14.01
C PHE A 51 23.10 -4.14 -15.40
N ILE A 52 22.41 -4.69 -16.39
CA ILE A 52 22.36 -4.14 -17.76
C ILE A 52 21.77 -2.73 -17.74
N PHE A 53 20.65 -2.53 -17.02
CA PHE A 53 19.98 -1.22 -16.95
C PHE A 53 20.80 -0.17 -16.20
N SER A 54 21.54 -0.57 -15.18
CA SER A 54 22.37 0.32 -14.35
C SER A 54 23.83 0.44 -14.81
N ALA A 55 24.26 -0.27 -15.86
CA ALA A 55 25.66 -0.27 -16.35
C ALA A 55 26.16 1.13 -16.74
N LYS A 56 25.31 1.92 -17.38
CA LYS A 56 25.66 3.31 -17.76
C LYS A 56 25.08 4.30 -16.78
N LYS A 57 25.95 4.93 -15.99
CA LYS A 57 25.53 6.04 -15.11
C LYS A 57 25.01 7.22 -15.94
N PRO A 58 23.94 7.89 -15.50
CA PRO A 58 23.50 9.14 -16.11
C PRO A 58 24.60 10.20 -16.01
N ARG A 59 24.77 10.99 -17.06
CA ARG A 59 25.68 12.15 -17.05
C ARG A 59 25.15 13.28 -16.19
N ASP A 60 23.83 13.43 -16.17
CA ASP A 60 23.11 14.43 -15.39
C ASP A 60 22.04 13.71 -14.53
N PHE A 61 22.09 13.95 -13.22
CA PHE A 61 21.15 13.45 -12.23
C PHE A 61 20.02 14.44 -11.90
N THR A 62 19.80 15.47 -12.76
CA THR A 62 18.65 16.35 -12.59
C THR A 62 17.35 15.54 -12.70
N PHE A 63 16.56 15.64 -11.63
CA PHE A 63 15.40 14.79 -11.41
C PHE A 63 14.27 15.64 -10.83
N TYR A 64 13.26 15.90 -11.65
CA TYR A 64 12.10 16.68 -11.26
C TYR A 64 10.96 15.76 -10.78
N LEU A 65 9.86 16.35 -10.30
CA LEU A 65 8.71 15.60 -9.80
C LEU A 65 8.12 14.65 -10.85
N LYS A 66 8.09 15.05 -12.13
CA LYS A 66 7.59 14.20 -13.22
C LYS A 66 8.39 12.92 -13.42
N GLU A 67 9.73 13.01 -13.35
CA GLU A 67 10.62 11.84 -13.41
C GLU A 67 10.43 10.96 -12.16
N GLY A 68 10.21 11.58 -10.98
CA GLY A 68 9.90 10.90 -9.74
C GLY A 68 8.65 10.05 -9.87
N CYS A 69 7.54 10.66 -10.23
CA CYS A 69 6.26 9.98 -10.43
C CYS A 69 6.37 8.84 -11.46
N ALA A 70 6.99 9.10 -12.62
CA ALA A 70 7.16 8.08 -13.65
C ALA A 70 8.03 6.91 -13.18
N THR A 71 9.13 7.19 -12.46
CA THR A 71 10.01 6.13 -11.92
C THR A 71 9.28 5.31 -10.86
N THR A 72 8.50 5.96 -9.99
CA THR A 72 7.71 5.28 -8.97
C THR A 72 6.71 4.33 -9.62
N ALA A 73 5.85 4.82 -10.50
CA ALA A 73 4.82 4.00 -11.12
C ALA A 73 5.42 2.84 -11.97
N LEU A 74 6.45 3.12 -12.79
CA LEU A 74 7.15 2.08 -13.55
C LEU A 74 7.86 1.08 -12.63
N GLY A 75 8.43 1.54 -11.53
CA GLY A 75 9.07 0.69 -10.53
C GLY A 75 8.12 -0.33 -9.93
N TRP A 76 6.93 0.10 -9.53
CA TRP A 76 5.89 -0.79 -8.99
C TRP A 76 5.38 -1.79 -10.03
N ILE A 77 5.19 -1.37 -11.29
CA ILE A 77 4.81 -2.27 -12.38
C ILE A 77 5.90 -3.32 -12.63
N VAL A 78 7.17 -2.89 -12.72
CA VAL A 78 8.29 -3.80 -12.95
C VAL A 78 8.47 -4.79 -11.81
N LEU A 79 8.43 -4.33 -10.55
CA LEU A 79 8.44 -5.20 -9.38
C LEU A 79 7.33 -6.25 -9.44
N SER A 80 6.11 -5.85 -9.79
CA SER A 80 4.98 -6.79 -9.85
C SER A 80 5.15 -7.83 -10.96
N ILE A 81 5.70 -7.43 -12.10
CA ILE A 81 5.95 -8.36 -13.22
C ILE A 81 7.03 -9.39 -12.86
N PHE A 82 8.15 -8.96 -12.26
CA PHE A 82 9.20 -9.91 -11.89
C PHE A 82 8.81 -10.73 -10.65
N GLY A 83 8.16 -10.11 -9.68
CA GLY A 83 7.68 -10.79 -8.47
C GLY A 83 6.59 -11.84 -8.70
N CYS A 84 5.83 -11.78 -9.82
CA CYS A 84 4.84 -12.80 -10.16
C CYS A 84 5.43 -14.03 -10.86
N LEU A 85 6.63 -13.90 -11.44
CA LEU A 85 7.24 -15.00 -12.21
C LEU A 85 7.44 -16.30 -11.42
N PRO A 86 7.86 -16.28 -10.13
CA PRO A 86 7.96 -17.53 -9.37
C PRO A 86 6.64 -18.29 -9.30
N PHE A 87 5.50 -17.60 -9.07
CA PHE A 87 4.17 -18.21 -9.04
C PHE A 87 3.79 -18.84 -10.40
N TYR A 88 4.04 -18.09 -11.48
CA TYR A 88 3.68 -18.52 -12.83
C TYR A 88 4.56 -19.67 -13.33
N ILE A 89 5.89 -19.56 -13.18
CA ILE A 89 6.84 -20.57 -13.70
C ILE A 89 6.78 -21.87 -12.90
N SER A 90 6.48 -21.82 -11.60
CA SER A 90 6.28 -23.01 -10.77
C SER A 90 5.02 -23.80 -11.15
N GLY A 91 4.03 -23.11 -11.76
CA GLY A 91 2.71 -23.67 -12.04
C GLY A 91 1.77 -23.67 -10.83
N GLU A 92 2.17 -23.15 -9.66
CA GLU A 92 1.29 -23.04 -8.49
C GLU A 92 0.15 -22.03 -8.73
N ILE A 93 0.40 -21.00 -9.55
CA ILE A 93 -0.63 -20.12 -10.12
C ILE A 93 -0.45 -20.14 -11.65
N PRO A 94 -1.18 -21.03 -12.38
CA PRO A 94 -0.89 -21.28 -13.79
C PRO A 94 -1.27 -20.14 -14.73
N SER A 95 -2.18 -19.24 -14.31
CA SER A 95 -2.58 -18.06 -15.09
C SER A 95 -1.62 -16.89 -14.80
N PHE A 96 -1.01 -16.33 -15.85
CA PHE A 96 -0.16 -15.13 -15.68
C PHE A 96 -0.94 -13.93 -15.12
N THR A 97 -2.20 -13.74 -15.55
CA THR A 97 -3.06 -12.67 -15.03
C THR A 97 -3.31 -12.84 -13.54
N ASP A 98 -3.55 -14.07 -13.09
CA ASP A 98 -3.81 -14.38 -11.69
C ASP A 98 -2.55 -14.24 -10.84
N ALA A 99 -1.40 -14.74 -11.32
CA ALA A 99 -0.12 -14.55 -10.67
C ALA A 99 0.24 -13.06 -10.53
N LEU A 100 -0.04 -12.26 -11.56
CA LEU A 100 0.19 -10.82 -11.55
C LEU A 100 -0.77 -10.10 -10.60
N PHE A 101 -2.05 -10.49 -10.57
CA PHE A 101 -3.05 -9.95 -9.63
C PHE A 101 -2.63 -10.19 -8.18
N GLU A 102 -2.26 -11.44 -7.83
CA GLU A 102 -1.82 -11.80 -6.49
C GLU A 102 -0.58 -11.02 -6.08
N THR A 103 0.37 -10.84 -7.00
CA THR A 103 1.60 -10.10 -6.72
C THR A 103 1.40 -8.59 -6.61
N ILE A 104 0.55 -7.99 -7.48
CA ILE A 104 0.16 -6.58 -7.35
C ILE A 104 -0.56 -6.37 -6.02
N SER A 105 -1.52 -7.23 -5.69
CA SER A 105 -2.19 -7.21 -4.39
C SER A 105 -1.20 -7.31 -3.23
N GLY A 106 -0.18 -8.15 -3.38
CA GLY A 106 0.90 -8.29 -2.41
C GLY A 106 1.70 -7.00 -2.22
N PHE A 107 2.30 -6.49 -3.27
CA PHE A 107 3.13 -5.28 -3.18
C PHE A 107 2.33 -4.02 -2.84
N THR A 108 1.12 -3.86 -3.37
CA THR A 108 0.26 -2.71 -3.02
C THR A 108 -0.39 -2.83 -1.65
N THR A 109 -0.09 -3.92 -0.94
CA THR A 109 -0.63 -4.21 0.40
C THR A 109 -2.17 -4.22 0.42
N THR A 110 -2.79 -4.72 -0.64
CA THR A 110 -4.25 -4.79 -0.77
C THR A 110 -4.82 -6.02 -0.07
N GLY A 111 -4.20 -7.19 -0.24
CA GLY A 111 -4.68 -8.44 0.37
C GLY A 111 -5.87 -9.10 -0.34
N ALA A 112 -6.30 -8.57 -1.48
CA ALA A 112 -7.27 -9.25 -2.35
C ALA A 112 -6.60 -10.46 -3.01
N SER A 113 -7.16 -11.66 -2.87
CA SER A 113 -6.60 -12.90 -3.38
C SER A 113 -7.48 -13.50 -4.46
N ILE A 114 -6.86 -14.10 -5.47
CA ILE A 114 -7.54 -14.92 -6.49
C ILE A 114 -7.56 -16.40 -6.11
N LEU A 115 -6.86 -16.77 -5.05
CA LEU A 115 -6.68 -18.16 -4.67
C LEU A 115 -7.94 -18.69 -3.98
N PRO A 116 -8.50 -19.83 -4.44
CA PRO A 116 -9.61 -20.49 -3.74
C PRO A 116 -9.12 -21.17 -2.45
N GLU A 117 -7.88 -21.64 -2.42
CA GLU A 117 -7.26 -22.33 -1.30
C GLU A 117 -5.81 -21.89 -1.12
N VAL A 118 -5.55 -21.17 -0.05
CA VAL A 118 -4.22 -20.60 0.27
C VAL A 118 -3.29 -21.66 0.85
N GLU A 119 -3.86 -22.63 1.57
CA GLU A 119 -3.11 -23.70 2.26
C GLU A 119 -2.51 -24.73 1.30
N SER A 120 -2.96 -24.75 0.03
CA SER A 120 -2.41 -25.61 -1.03
C SER A 120 -1.06 -25.13 -1.58
N LEU A 121 -0.71 -23.84 -1.36
CA LEU A 121 0.56 -23.29 -1.80
C LEU A 121 1.73 -23.84 -0.98
N SER A 122 2.90 -23.97 -1.63
CA SER A 122 4.14 -24.26 -0.91
C SER A 122 4.48 -23.18 0.13
N TYR A 123 5.22 -23.55 1.18
CA TYR A 123 5.62 -22.62 2.24
C TYR A 123 6.42 -21.43 1.69
N CYS A 124 7.33 -21.67 0.74
CA CYS A 124 8.11 -20.59 0.15
C CYS A 124 7.26 -19.60 -0.66
N MET A 125 6.21 -20.08 -1.36
CA MET A 125 5.29 -19.22 -2.11
C MET A 125 4.39 -18.42 -1.17
N ASN A 126 3.87 -19.05 -0.13
CA ASN A 126 3.03 -18.37 0.87
C ASN A 126 3.85 -17.35 1.68
N PHE A 127 5.11 -17.68 2.00
CA PHE A 127 6.05 -16.72 2.57
C PHE A 127 6.25 -15.51 1.65
N TRP A 128 6.45 -15.72 0.34
CA TRP A 128 6.61 -14.64 -0.63
C TRP A 128 5.39 -13.71 -0.67
N ARG A 129 4.18 -14.27 -0.68
CA ARG A 129 2.93 -13.49 -0.58
C ARG A 129 2.96 -12.54 0.62
N CYS A 130 3.20 -13.05 1.81
CA CYS A 130 3.25 -12.24 3.04
C CYS A 130 4.44 -11.27 3.03
N PHE A 131 5.58 -11.67 2.46
CA PHE A 131 6.78 -10.82 2.40
C PHE A 131 6.61 -9.64 1.42
N THR A 132 5.86 -9.82 0.32
CA THR A 132 5.53 -8.69 -0.57
C THR A 132 4.76 -7.59 0.15
N HIS A 133 3.89 -7.91 1.10
CA HIS A 133 3.22 -6.91 1.96
C HIS A 133 4.22 -6.13 2.80
N TRP A 134 5.17 -6.81 3.41
CA TRP A 134 6.19 -6.15 4.23
C TRP A 134 7.06 -5.20 3.41
N ILE A 135 7.46 -5.61 2.20
CA ILE A 135 8.22 -4.77 1.26
C ILE A 135 7.36 -3.57 0.82
N GLY A 136 6.11 -3.82 0.46
CA GLY A 136 5.17 -2.82 -0.03
C GLY A 136 4.78 -1.80 1.03
N GLY A 137 4.65 -2.20 2.31
CA GLY A 137 4.17 -1.36 3.40
C GLY A 137 4.98 -0.10 3.62
N MET A 138 6.30 -0.20 3.63
CA MET A 138 7.20 0.96 3.77
C MET A 138 7.57 1.64 2.46
N GLY A 139 7.20 1.03 1.32
CA GLY A 139 7.54 1.55 0.00
C GLY A 139 8.95 1.22 -0.46
N VAL A 140 9.04 0.73 -1.69
CA VAL A 140 10.29 0.23 -2.28
C VAL A 140 11.30 1.36 -2.52
N LEU A 141 10.82 2.53 -2.91
CA LEU A 141 11.71 3.67 -3.20
C LEU A 141 12.22 4.35 -1.93
N VAL A 142 11.44 4.34 -0.84
CA VAL A 142 11.93 4.79 0.48
C VAL A 142 13.06 3.88 0.94
N PHE A 143 12.96 2.57 0.69
CA PHE A 143 14.03 1.61 0.95
C PHE A 143 15.27 1.91 0.10
N LEU A 144 15.12 2.18 -1.18
CA LEU A 144 16.22 2.58 -2.06
C LEU A 144 16.89 3.87 -1.57
N LEU A 145 16.13 4.86 -1.11
CA LEU A 145 16.66 6.10 -0.56
C LEU A 145 17.48 5.89 0.72
N ALA A 146 17.12 4.90 1.54
CA ALA A 146 17.87 4.55 2.73
C ALA A 146 19.25 3.95 2.40
N ILE A 147 19.38 3.23 1.28
CA ILE A 147 20.57 2.48 0.88
C ILE A 147 21.43 3.28 -0.09
N ILE A 148 20.84 3.87 -1.15
CA ILE A 148 21.60 4.50 -2.24
C ILE A 148 21.83 5.99 -1.94
N PRO A 149 23.08 6.46 -1.93
CA PRO A 149 23.38 7.88 -1.85
C PRO A 149 23.12 8.54 -3.20
N LEU A 150 21.88 8.99 -3.45
CA LEU A 150 21.59 9.88 -4.56
C LEU A 150 22.07 11.28 -4.20
N SER A 151 22.91 11.87 -5.04
CA SER A 151 23.42 13.23 -4.85
C SER A 151 22.41 14.28 -5.32
N GLY A 152 22.20 15.33 -4.53
CA GLY A 152 21.37 16.50 -4.89
C GLY A 152 19.93 16.45 -4.40
N GLY A 153 19.14 17.49 -4.74
CA GLY A 153 17.74 17.67 -4.33
C GLY A 153 16.74 16.62 -4.88
N SER A 154 17.23 15.67 -5.67
CA SER A 154 16.47 14.57 -6.29
C SER A 154 15.73 13.67 -5.30
N ASN A 155 16.28 13.48 -4.11
CA ASN A 155 15.73 12.60 -3.06
C ASN A 155 14.34 13.07 -2.58
N ILE A 156 14.11 14.39 -2.54
CA ILE A 156 12.85 14.97 -2.08
C ILE A 156 11.72 14.63 -3.05
N ASN A 157 11.99 14.68 -4.37
CA ASN A 157 10.98 14.42 -5.38
C ASN A 157 10.56 12.94 -5.43
N LEU A 158 11.50 12.04 -5.19
CA LEU A 158 11.23 10.61 -5.14
C LEU A 158 10.37 10.25 -3.90
N MET A 159 10.75 10.77 -2.73
CA MET A 159 9.99 10.55 -1.51
C MET A 159 8.59 11.19 -1.56
N ARG A 160 8.44 12.37 -2.18
CA ARG A 160 7.12 12.98 -2.39
C ARG A 160 6.23 12.16 -3.32
N ALA A 161 6.82 11.44 -4.28
CA ALA A 161 6.09 10.59 -5.20
C ALA A 161 5.59 9.29 -4.56
N GLU A 162 6.26 8.79 -3.52
CA GLU A 162 5.91 7.52 -2.87
C GLU A 162 5.23 7.70 -1.50
N SER A 163 5.48 8.80 -0.82
CA SER A 163 4.87 9.11 0.48
C SER A 163 4.14 10.45 0.40
N PRO A 164 3.08 10.56 -0.37
CA PRO A 164 2.29 11.75 -0.46
C PRO A 164 1.42 11.90 0.79
N GLY A 165 1.34 13.11 1.28
CA GLY A 165 0.50 13.51 2.38
C GLY A 165 0.47 15.03 2.45
N PRO A 166 -0.55 15.65 3.07
CA PRO A 166 -0.71 17.10 3.09
C PRO A 166 0.39 17.85 3.86
N SER A 167 1.27 17.13 4.56
CA SER A 167 2.45 17.73 5.19
C SER A 167 3.51 16.67 5.41
N VAL A 168 4.50 16.64 4.53
CA VAL A 168 5.78 16.03 4.89
C VAL A 168 6.46 17.01 5.85
N GLY A 169 6.16 16.91 7.12
CA GLY A 169 6.89 17.63 8.16
C GLY A 169 8.37 17.27 8.02
N LYS A 170 9.25 18.26 7.93
CA LYS A 170 10.69 18.03 7.87
C LYS A 170 11.14 17.42 9.21
N LEU A 171 11.14 16.10 9.29
CA LEU A 171 11.55 15.38 10.49
C LEU A 171 13.04 15.56 10.79
N VAL A 172 13.87 15.61 9.74
CA VAL A 172 15.34 15.71 9.90
C VAL A 172 15.95 16.38 8.66
N PRO A 173 17.05 17.14 8.82
CA PRO A 173 17.69 17.84 7.71
C PRO A 173 18.19 16.92 6.58
N LYS A 174 18.40 15.63 6.86
CA LYS A 174 18.90 14.64 5.88
C LYS A 174 17.88 13.54 5.65
N MET A 175 17.24 13.53 4.50
CA MET A 175 16.20 12.56 4.06
C MET A 175 16.59 11.09 4.28
N ARG A 176 17.86 10.74 4.03
CA ARG A 176 18.37 9.38 4.25
C ARG A 176 18.31 8.95 5.71
N HIS A 177 18.52 9.90 6.64
CA HIS A 177 18.47 9.61 8.07
C HIS A 177 17.02 9.35 8.52
N THR A 178 16.09 10.13 7.99
CA THR A 178 14.64 9.91 8.20
C THR A 178 14.22 8.54 7.71
N ALA A 179 14.56 8.18 6.46
CA ALA A 179 14.22 6.89 5.89
C ALA A 179 14.76 5.71 6.75
N ARG A 180 16.03 5.77 7.17
CA ARG A 180 16.61 4.73 8.04
C ARG A 180 15.86 4.58 9.35
N LEU A 181 15.52 5.69 9.99
CA LEU A 181 14.84 5.68 11.27
C LEU A 181 13.42 5.06 11.13
N LEU A 182 12.69 5.43 10.08
CA LEU A 182 11.39 4.84 9.79
C LEU A 182 11.50 3.32 9.61
N TYR A 183 12.54 2.83 8.89
CA TYR A 183 12.78 1.39 8.75
C TYR A 183 13.14 0.71 10.06
N ILE A 184 13.92 1.36 10.94
CA ILE A 184 14.25 0.82 12.26
C ILE A 184 12.98 0.67 13.11
N ILE A 185 12.09 1.65 13.11
CA ILE A 185 10.81 1.59 13.81
C ILE A 185 9.94 0.48 13.25
N TYR A 186 9.83 0.41 11.93
CA TYR A 186 9.04 -0.61 11.22
C TYR A 186 9.51 -2.02 11.54
N PHE A 187 10.82 -2.27 11.41
CA PHE A 187 11.43 -3.55 11.75
C PHE A 187 11.28 -3.90 13.23
N GLY A 188 11.46 -2.91 14.11
CA GLY A 188 11.31 -3.09 15.56
C GLY A 188 9.88 -3.48 15.95
N LEU A 189 8.86 -2.82 15.39
CA LEU A 189 7.45 -3.16 15.62
C LEU A 189 7.12 -4.55 15.06
N THR A 190 7.60 -4.89 13.84
CA THR A 190 7.42 -6.23 13.27
C THR A 190 8.02 -7.32 14.16
N THR A 191 9.25 -7.12 14.63
CA THR A 191 9.92 -8.08 15.53
C THR A 191 9.16 -8.22 16.86
N MET A 192 8.68 -7.11 17.41
CA MET A 192 7.90 -7.11 18.64
C MET A 192 6.60 -7.91 18.45
N GLU A 193 5.89 -7.75 17.35
CA GLU A 193 4.70 -8.52 17.04
C GLU A 193 5.01 -10.03 16.97
N ILE A 194 6.08 -10.44 16.25
CA ILE A 194 6.51 -11.85 16.20
C ILE A 194 6.68 -12.42 17.60
N ILE A 195 7.36 -11.69 18.50
CA ILE A 195 7.59 -12.12 19.87
C ILE A 195 6.27 -12.33 20.63
N PHE A 196 5.32 -11.38 20.51
CA PHE A 196 4.01 -11.50 21.16
C PHE A 196 3.17 -12.66 20.60
N LEU A 197 3.24 -12.92 19.28
CA LEU A 197 2.56 -14.06 18.65
C LEU A 197 3.15 -15.39 19.14
N LEU A 198 4.47 -15.48 19.30
CA LEU A 198 5.13 -16.67 19.85
C LEU A 198 4.72 -16.92 21.32
N PHE A 199 4.53 -15.89 22.15
CA PHE A 199 3.97 -16.05 23.49
C PHE A 199 2.55 -16.65 23.46
N GLY A 200 1.76 -16.35 22.42
CA GLY A 200 0.46 -16.96 22.17
C GLY A 200 0.51 -18.39 21.62
N LYS A 201 1.71 -19.01 21.55
CA LYS A 201 1.97 -20.36 21.02
C LYS A 201 1.67 -20.51 19.52
N MET A 202 1.73 -19.42 18.75
CA MET A 202 1.67 -19.51 17.30
C MET A 202 2.98 -20.13 16.76
N PRO A 203 2.93 -21.06 15.79
CA PRO A 203 4.14 -21.58 15.14
C PRO A 203 5.01 -20.45 14.58
N LEU A 204 6.33 -20.62 14.60
CA LEU A 204 7.28 -19.57 14.18
C LEU A 204 7.04 -19.09 12.74
N TYR A 205 6.78 -20.00 11.82
CA TYR A 205 6.48 -19.67 10.42
C TYR A 205 5.21 -18.81 10.32
N ASP A 206 4.13 -19.23 11.01
CA ASP A 206 2.85 -18.52 11.03
C ASP A 206 3.02 -17.12 11.66
N ALA A 207 3.77 -17.02 12.76
CA ALA A 207 4.04 -15.76 13.43
C ALA A 207 4.82 -14.78 12.54
N ILE A 208 5.81 -15.27 11.78
CA ILE A 208 6.56 -14.45 10.83
C ILE A 208 5.65 -13.98 9.70
N CYS A 209 4.94 -14.88 9.01
CA CYS A 209 4.08 -14.54 7.90
C CYS A 209 2.96 -13.58 8.31
N THR A 210 2.32 -13.82 9.46
CA THR A 210 1.30 -12.94 10.03
C THR A 210 1.86 -11.54 10.31
N SER A 211 3.00 -11.45 10.98
CA SER A 211 3.61 -10.15 11.30
C SER A 211 4.07 -9.39 10.06
N LEU A 212 4.50 -10.07 8.99
CA LEU A 212 4.81 -9.45 7.71
C LEU A 212 3.54 -8.85 7.07
N GLY A 213 2.42 -9.58 7.10
CA GLY A 213 1.12 -9.13 6.62
C GLY A 213 0.56 -7.97 7.43
N THR A 214 0.64 -8.03 8.77
CA THR A 214 0.19 -6.97 9.69
C THR A 214 1.01 -5.70 9.51
N ALA A 215 2.35 -5.82 9.51
CA ALA A 215 3.26 -4.69 9.39
C ALA A 215 3.06 -3.94 8.06
N GLY A 216 2.91 -4.67 6.96
CA GLY A 216 2.57 -4.10 5.67
C GLY A 216 1.16 -3.54 5.59
N THR A 217 0.28 -3.85 6.55
CA THR A 217 -1.16 -3.61 6.49
C THR A 217 -1.79 -4.20 5.21
N GLY A 218 -1.46 -5.48 4.92
CA GLY A 218 -1.82 -6.09 3.64
C GLY A 218 -2.81 -7.25 3.70
N GLY A 219 -2.88 -8.00 4.83
CA GLY A 219 -3.95 -8.96 5.07
C GLY A 219 -3.82 -10.33 4.43
N PHE A 220 -2.75 -10.65 3.71
CA PHE A 220 -2.53 -12.02 3.28
C PHE A 220 -2.29 -12.93 4.48
N GLY A 221 -3.18 -13.91 4.65
CA GLY A 221 -3.07 -14.97 5.63
C GLY A 221 -2.45 -16.24 5.04
N ILE A 222 -2.05 -17.14 5.92
CA ILE A 222 -1.57 -18.48 5.59
C ILE A 222 -2.67 -19.54 5.73
N LYS A 223 -3.85 -19.15 6.26
CA LYS A 223 -5.04 -19.98 6.40
C LYS A 223 -6.20 -19.42 5.60
N ASN A 224 -7.05 -20.30 5.11
CA ASN A 224 -8.25 -19.93 4.35
C ASN A 224 -9.28 -19.17 5.20
N ASP A 225 -9.35 -19.48 6.51
CA ASP A 225 -10.25 -18.84 7.46
C ASP A 225 -9.67 -17.58 8.15
N SER A 226 -8.50 -17.12 7.67
CA SER A 226 -7.77 -15.98 8.21
C SER A 226 -7.53 -16.11 9.71
N PHE A 227 -8.22 -15.35 10.58
CA PHE A 227 -8.07 -15.39 12.05
C PHE A 227 -9.21 -16.08 12.79
N CYS A 228 -10.18 -16.70 12.10
CA CYS A 228 -11.34 -17.31 12.75
C CYS A 228 -10.96 -18.45 13.70
N SER A 229 -9.97 -19.27 13.34
CA SER A 229 -9.51 -20.43 14.15
C SER A 229 -8.49 -20.09 15.22
N TYR A 230 -7.93 -18.90 15.24
CA TYR A 230 -6.94 -18.50 16.23
C TYR A 230 -7.59 -18.06 17.55
N ASN A 231 -6.87 -18.27 18.66
CA ASN A 231 -7.36 -17.91 19.99
C ASN A 231 -7.50 -16.39 20.18
N VAL A 232 -8.32 -15.98 21.15
CA VAL A 232 -8.64 -14.57 21.43
C VAL A 232 -7.39 -13.74 21.74
N TYR A 233 -6.37 -14.32 22.39
CA TYR A 233 -5.11 -13.62 22.66
C TYR A 233 -4.41 -13.21 21.38
N LEU A 234 -4.28 -14.13 20.41
CA LEU A 234 -3.65 -13.85 19.13
C LEU A 234 -4.44 -12.81 18.31
N GLN A 235 -5.78 -12.90 18.34
CA GLN A 235 -6.64 -11.90 17.71
C GLN A 235 -6.40 -10.51 18.30
N TRP A 236 -6.27 -10.38 19.63
CA TRP A 236 -5.98 -9.08 20.27
C TRP A 236 -4.57 -8.58 19.96
N VAL A 237 -3.56 -9.44 19.96
CA VAL A 237 -2.20 -9.05 19.56
C VAL A 237 -2.23 -8.44 18.15
N VAL A 238 -2.80 -9.15 17.18
CA VAL A 238 -2.87 -8.65 15.79
C VAL A 238 -3.71 -7.38 15.71
N THR A 239 -4.84 -7.28 16.42
CA THR A 239 -5.68 -6.06 16.46
C THR A 239 -4.87 -4.85 16.92
N ILE A 240 -4.11 -4.99 18.00
CA ILE A 240 -3.29 -3.90 18.55
C ILE A 240 -2.21 -3.51 17.54
N PHE A 241 -1.49 -4.48 16.95
CA PHE A 241 -0.43 -4.18 16.01
C PHE A 241 -0.95 -3.61 14.69
N MET A 242 -2.10 -4.07 14.15
CA MET A 242 -2.76 -3.42 13.02
C MET A 242 -3.00 -1.93 13.30
N ILE A 243 -3.62 -1.61 14.44
CA ILE A 243 -3.88 -0.23 14.86
C ILE A 243 -2.57 0.56 15.00
N LEU A 244 -1.53 -0.02 15.58
CA LEU A 244 -0.22 0.63 15.73
C LEU A 244 0.43 0.92 14.35
N PHE A 245 0.42 -0.01 13.40
CA PHE A 245 0.96 0.23 12.05
C PHE A 245 0.15 1.27 11.27
N GLY A 246 -1.12 1.48 11.61
CA GLY A 246 -1.96 2.54 11.05
C GLY A 246 -1.69 3.94 11.61
N VAL A 247 -0.90 4.09 12.67
CA VAL A 247 -0.52 5.38 13.25
C VAL A 247 0.56 6.05 12.41
N ASN A 248 0.54 7.39 12.34
CA ASN A 248 1.59 8.17 11.72
C ASN A 248 2.96 7.90 12.35
N PHE A 249 3.93 7.46 11.55
CA PHE A 249 5.28 7.11 12.03
C PHE A 249 6.05 8.30 12.64
N ASN A 250 5.65 9.55 12.35
CA ASN A 250 6.18 10.73 13.02
C ASN A 250 5.85 10.75 14.52
N ALA A 251 4.70 10.19 14.92
CA ALA A 251 4.35 10.09 16.32
C ALA A 251 5.31 9.14 17.07
N TYR A 252 5.71 8.03 16.44
CA TYR A 252 6.73 7.13 17.02
C TYR A 252 8.10 7.80 17.13
N TYR A 253 8.48 8.60 16.13
CA TYR A 253 9.70 9.40 16.22
C TYR A 253 9.68 10.30 17.47
N LEU A 254 8.58 11.04 17.68
CA LEU A 254 8.44 11.91 18.85
C LEU A 254 8.47 11.11 20.17
N LEU A 255 7.85 9.94 20.20
CA LEU A 255 7.88 9.06 21.38
C LEU A 255 9.30 8.58 21.71
N LEU A 256 10.07 8.13 20.71
CA LEU A 256 11.45 7.64 20.89
C LEU A 256 12.41 8.72 21.39
N PHE A 257 12.19 9.99 21.02
CA PHE A 257 12.99 11.12 21.45
C PHE A 257 12.47 11.82 22.73
N GLY A 258 11.54 11.18 23.45
CA GLY A 258 11.04 11.68 24.74
C GLY A 258 10.00 12.80 24.67
N HIS A 259 9.54 13.15 23.47
CA HIS A 259 8.50 14.18 23.26
C HIS A 259 7.07 13.58 23.34
N ILE A 260 6.77 12.86 24.41
CA ILE A 260 5.50 12.11 24.60
C ILE A 260 4.28 13.07 24.51
N ARG A 261 4.37 14.24 25.13
CA ARG A 261 3.27 15.23 25.10
C ARG A 261 2.96 15.72 23.68
N ASP A 262 3.99 15.88 22.85
CA ASP A 262 3.82 16.35 21.47
C ASP A 262 3.27 15.23 20.60
N ALA A 263 3.69 13.97 20.81
CA ALA A 263 3.13 12.82 20.13
C ALA A 263 1.62 12.65 20.39
N LEU A 264 1.18 12.82 21.65
CA LEU A 264 -0.24 12.76 22.01
C LEU A 264 -1.06 13.98 21.53
N LYS A 265 -0.41 15.09 21.20
CA LYS A 265 -1.06 16.29 20.65
C LYS A 265 -1.22 16.24 19.14
N VAL A 266 -0.63 15.26 18.44
CA VAL A 266 -0.82 15.06 16.99
C VAL A 266 -2.32 14.95 16.70
N GLU A 267 -2.85 15.91 15.98
CA GLU A 267 -4.30 16.06 15.78
C GLU A 267 -4.86 14.86 14.99
N GLU A 268 -4.16 14.43 13.94
CA GLU A 268 -4.53 13.28 13.12
C GLU A 268 -4.68 12.00 13.96
N VAL A 269 -3.72 11.73 14.85
CA VAL A 269 -3.71 10.54 15.71
C VAL A 269 -4.90 10.52 16.65
N ARG A 270 -5.29 11.68 17.20
CA ARG A 270 -6.47 11.79 18.07
C ARG A 270 -7.77 11.50 17.32
N TYR A 271 -7.93 12.04 16.11
CA TYR A 271 -9.09 11.72 15.27
C TYR A 271 -9.12 10.26 14.88
N TYR A 272 -7.98 9.66 14.53
CA TYR A 272 -7.86 8.27 14.19
C TYR A 272 -8.34 7.34 15.33
N PHE A 273 -7.82 7.51 16.55
CA PHE A 273 -8.29 6.74 17.71
C PHE A 273 -9.75 7.04 18.07
N GLY A 274 -10.19 8.27 17.91
CA GLY A 274 -11.59 8.65 18.13
C GLY A 274 -12.55 7.92 17.19
N ILE A 275 -12.21 7.81 15.90
CA ILE A 275 -12.99 7.08 14.90
C ILE A 275 -13.01 5.59 15.24
N ILE A 276 -11.87 4.99 15.59
CA ILE A 276 -11.79 3.57 15.98
C ILE A 276 -12.69 3.29 17.18
N ILE A 277 -12.54 4.03 18.26
CA ILE A 277 -13.31 3.80 19.49
C ILE A 277 -14.81 3.97 19.23
N ALA A 278 -15.22 5.03 18.54
CA ALA A 278 -16.62 5.25 18.19
C ALA A 278 -17.18 4.10 17.34
N SER A 279 -16.45 3.65 16.33
CA SER A 279 -16.87 2.55 15.46
C SER A 279 -16.95 1.22 16.21
N VAL A 280 -15.96 0.92 17.08
CA VAL A 280 -15.99 -0.29 17.91
C VAL A 280 -17.20 -0.30 18.83
N VAL A 281 -17.51 0.81 19.49
CA VAL A 281 -18.68 0.91 20.39
C VAL A 281 -19.98 0.70 19.60
N VAL A 282 -20.18 1.39 18.48
CA VAL A 282 -21.39 1.29 17.69
C VAL A 282 -21.58 -0.14 17.16
N ILE A 283 -20.53 -0.74 16.57
CA ILE A 283 -20.59 -2.11 16.05
C ILE A 283 -20.82 -3.11 17.15
N SER A 284 -20.10 -3.01 18.30
CA SER A 284 -20.25 -3.94 19.42
C SER A 284 -21.70 -3.97 19.95
N VAL A 285 -22.33 -2.81 20.08
CA VAL A 285 -23.74 -2.72 20.51
C VAL A 285 -24.66 -3.35 19.47
N ASN A 286 -24.39 -3.08 18.18
CA ASN A 286 -25.25 -3.56 17.10
C ASN A 286 -25.17 -5.09 16.89
N ILE A 287 -24.00 -5.73 17.12
CA ILE A 287 -23.81 -7.18 16.97
C ILE A 287 -23.97 -7.96 18.27
N ALA A 288 -24.24 -7.28 19.40
CA ALA A 288 -24.30 -7.92 20.73
C ALA A 288 -25.24 -9.11 20.79
N HIS A 289 -26.37 -9.06 20.05
CA HIS A 289 -27.35 -10.14 19.99
C HIS A 289 -26.87 -11.38 19.21
N MET A 290 -25.80 -11.26 18.40
CA MET A 290 -25.20 -12.34 17.62
C MET A 290 -23.99 -12.97 18.32
N CYS A 291 -23.59 -12.46 19.48
CA CYS A 291 -22.38 -12.83 20.19
C CYS A 291 -22.68 -13.55 21.51
N THR A 292 -21.74 -14.33 22.00
CA THR A 292 -21.88 -15.07 23.25
C THR A 292 -21.84 -14.18 24.50
N GLY A 293 -21.39 -12.93 24.35
CA GLY A 293 -21.33 -11.94 25.43
C GLY A 293 -20.69 -10.62 24.96
N VAL A 294 -20.70 -9.64 25.86
CA VAL A 294 -20.17 -8.29 25.55
C VAL A 294 -18.69 -8.33 25.15
N PHE A 295 -17.89 -9.14 25.82
CA PHE A 295 -16.46 -9.26 25.50
C PHE A 295 -16.23 -9.86 24.11
N ASP A 296 -17.01 -10.86 23.70
CA ASP A 296 -16.95 -11.45 22.35
C ASP A 296 -17.35 -10.41 21.29
N ALA A 297 -18.43 -9.65 21.54
CA ALA A 297 -18.85 -8.58 20.64
C ALA A 297 -17.78 -7.49 20.47
N VAL A 298 -17.17 -7.05 21.57
CA VAL A 298 -16.07 -6.05 21.54
C VAL A 298 -14.84 -6.61 20.82
N THR A 299 -14.48 -7.87 21.04
CA THR A 299 -13.31 -8.50 20.38
C THR A 299 -13.51 -8.56 18.87
N LYS A 300 -14.66 -9.05 18.39
CA LYS A 300 -14.98 -9.13 16.97
C LYS A 300 -15.06 -7.74 16.34
N ALA A 301 -15.72 -6.80 16.99
CA ALA A 301 -15.83 -5.42 16.51
C ALA A 301 -14.46 -4.74 16.45
N ALA A 302 -13.63 -4.84 17.49
CA ALA A 302 -12.31 -4.23 17.54
C ALA A 302 -11.39 -4.80 16.45
N PHE A 303 -11.42 -6.13 16.25
CA PHE A 303 -10.63 -6.79 15.20
C PHE A 303 -11.03 -6.28 13.81
N GLN A 304 -12.33 -6.28 13.47
CA GLN A 304 -12.79 -5.87 12.14
C GLN A 304 -12.61 -4.36 11.91
N VAL A 305 -12.91 -3.52 12.90
CA VAL A 305 -12.66 -2.07 12.80
C VAL A 305 -11.17 -1.80 12.63
N GLY A 306 -10.31 -2.46 13.44
CA GLY A 306 -8.87 -2.34 13.30
C GLY A 306 -8.39 -2.77 11.93
N SER A 307 -8.84 -3.93 11.44
CA SER A 307 -8.48 -4.48 10.14
C SER A 307 -8.89 -3.56 8.98
N ILE A 308 -10.11 -3.04 8.98
CA ILE A 308 -10.64 -2.25 7.86
C ILE A 308 -10.09 -0.82 7.85
N ILE A 309 -10.04 -0.12 8.99
CA ILE A 309 -9.56 1.27 9.00
C ILE A 309 -8.06 1.38 8.72
N THR A 310 -7.29 0.37 9.13
CA THR A 310 -5.86 0.30 8.83
C THR A 310 -5.57 -0.21 7.44
N THR A 311 -6.62 -0.63 6.72
CA THR A 311 -6.54 -1.26 5.41
C THR A 311 -5.72 -2.57 5.41
N THR A 312 -5.74 -3.31 6.54
CA THR A 312 -5.02 -4.57 6.64
C THR A 312 -5.78 -5.72 5.97
N GLY A 313 -7.10 -5.86 6.21
CA GLY A 313 -7.93 -6.86 5.53
C GLY A 313 -7.99 -8.24 6.17
N PHE A 314 -7.35 -8.50 7.31
CA PHE A 314 -7.59 -9.74 8.07
C PHE A 314 -9.02 -9.84 8.59
N SER A 315 -9.55 -11.05 8.71
CA SER A 315 -10.88 -11.30 9.26
C SER A 315 -10.84 -12.35 10.37
N SER A 316 -11.54 -12.07 11.50
CA SER A 316 -11.77 -13.02 12.58
C SER A 316 -13.19 -13.59 12.60
N THR A 317 -14.04 -13.11 11.71
CA THR A 317 -15.42 -13.54 11.55
C THR A 317 -15.95 -13.10 10.19
N ASP A 318 -16.97 -13.78 9.70
CA ASP A 318 -17.68 -13.39 8.49
C ASP A 318 -18.60 -12.20 8.78
N PHE A 319 -18.08 -10.99 8.52
CA PHE A 319 -18.82 -9.74 8.75
C PHE A 319 -19.87 -9.45 7.67
N ASP A 320 -19.91 -10.21 6.58
CA ASP A 320 -20.98 -10.08 5.59
C ASP A 320 -22.34 -10.49 6.15
N ARG A 321 -22.36 -11.31 7.21
CA ARG A 321 -23.55 -11.71 7.97
C ARG A 321 -23.98 -10.72 9.05
N TRP A 322 -23.24 -9.64 9.24
CA TRP A 322 -23.57 -8.65 10.26
C TRP A 322 -24.75 -7.77 9.84
N PRO A 323 -25.44 -7.12 10.82
CA PRO A 323 -26.50 -6.17 10.51
C PRO A 323 -26.04 -5.04 9.58
N GLU A 324 -26.93 -4.50 8.78
CA GLU A 324 -26.62 -3.50 7.74
C GLU A 324 -25.91 -2.27 8.27
N LEU A 325 -26.23 -1.78 9.47
CA LEU A 325 -25.53 -0.66 10.10
C LEU A 325 -24.04 -0.96 10.27
N SER A 326 -23.69 -2.16 10.76
CA SER A 326 -22.30 -2.56 10.95
C SER A 326 -21.56 -2.70 9.62
N LYS A 327 -22.17 -3.32 8.61
CA LYS A 327 -21.60 -3.43 7.25
C LYS A 327 -21.38 -2.04 6.62
N THR A 328 -22.39 -1.17 6.71
CA THR A 328 -22.28 0.21 6.18
C THR A 328 -21.17 0.97 6.86
N LEU A 329 -21.03 0.86 8.19
CA LEU A 329 -19.95 1.52 8.92
C LEU A 329 -18.57 0.99 8.51
N LEU A 330 -18.41 -0.34 8.33
CA LEU A 330 -17.17 -0.92 7.81
C LEU A 330 -16.85 -0.39 6.41
N VAL A 331 -17.83 -0.35 5.50
CA VAL A 331 -17.65 0.24 4.16
C VAL A 331 -17.21 1.70 4.23
N LEU A 332 -17.78 2.52 5.12
CA LEU A 332 -17.34 3.90 5.32
C LEU A 332 -15.89 3.97 5.83
N LEU A 333 -15.49 3.07 6.74
CA LEU A 333 -14.11 2.98 7.22
C LEU A 333 -13.13 2.60 6.10
N MET A 334 -13.55 1.81 5.10
CA MET A 334 -12.73 1.51 3.91
C MET A 334 -12.25 2.78 3.21
N PHE A 335 -13.10 3.79 3.08
CA PHE A 335 -12.74 5.06 2.45
C PHE A 335 -11.88 5.95 3.35
N ILE A 336 -12.12 5.96 4.66
CA ILE A 336 -11.38 6.82 5.59
C ILE A 336 -9.90 6.44 5.61
N GLY A 337 -9.60 5.16 5.81
CA GLY A 337 -8.23 4.65 5.85
C GLY A 337 -7.45 5.04 7.11
N ALA A 338 -6.13 4.83 7.09
CA ALA A 338 -5.22 5.08 8.19
C ALA A 338 -4.65 6.52 8.22
N CYS A 339 -3.72 6.80 9.15
CA CYS A 339 -3.03 8.09 9.20
C CYS A 339 -2.08 8.29 7.99
N ALA A 340 -1.88 9.54 7.59
CA ALA A 340 -0.83 9.89 6.64
C ALA A 340 0.55 9.56 7.22
N GLY A 341 1.44 9.01 6.39
CA GLY A 341 2.77 8.56 6.85
C GLY A 341 2.71 7.33 7.76
N SER A 342 1.70 6.49 7.62
CA SER A 342 1.61 5.11 8.08
C SER A 342 1.77 4.13 6.91
N THR A 343 1.74 2.83 7.18
CA THR A 343 1.76 1.79 6.13
C THR A 343 0.40 1.60 5.44
N GLY A 344 -0.71 2.04 6.07
CA GLY A 344 -2.06 1.84 5.57
C GLY A 344 -2.40 2.57 4.28
N GLY A 345 -3.40 2.12 3.56
CA GLY A 345 -3.99 2.70 2.36
C GLY A 345 -5.13 3.70 2.64
N GLY A 346 -6.07 3.81 1.73
CA GLY A 346 -7.25 4.68 1.83
C GLY A 346 -6.97 6.17 1.60
N ILE A 347 -8.00 7.00 1.76
CA ILE A 347 -7.94 8.46 1.53
C ILE A 347 -7.05 9.18 2.56
N LYS A 348 -6.88 8.63 3.74
CA LYS A 348 -6.17 9.11 4.92
C LYS A 348 -6.99 10.04 5.81
N VAL A 349 -6.89 9.79 7.12
CA VAL A 349 -7.58 10.56 8.16
C VAL A 349 -7.31 12.07 8.05
N SER A 350 -6.08 12.48 7.77
CA SER A 350 -5.71 13.90 7.64
C SER A 350 -6.51 14.63 6.56
N ARG A 351 -6.72 14.00 5.38
CA ARG A 351 -7.50 14.61 4.30
C ARG A 351 -8.98 14.76 4.70
N ILE A 352 -9.54 13.73 5.35
CA ILE A 352 -10.93 13.79 5.85
C ILE A 352 -11.08 14.91 6.89
N VAL A 353 -10.15 15.01 7.84
CA VAL A 353 -10.18 16.09 8.87
C VAL A 353 -10.09 17.47 8.23
N ILE A 354 -9.17 17.66 7.26
CA ILE A 354 -9.03 18.94 6.55
C ILE A 354 -10.30 19.25 5.75
N ALA A 355 -10.90 18.26 5.07
CA ALA A 355 -12.14 18.44 4.32
C ALA A 355 -13.31 18.87 5.24
N VAL A 356 -13.49 18.19 6.38
CA VAL A 356 -14.53 18.56 7.36
C VAL A 356 -14.29 19.96 7.93
N LYS A 357 -13.04 20.31 8.22
CA LYS A 357 -12.70 21.69 8.67
C LYS A 357 -12.94 22.73 7.57
N THR A 358 -12.70 22.38 6.30
CA THR A 358 -12.98 23.25 5.15
C THR A 358 -14.48 23.49 5.05
N ILE A 359 -15.31 22.44 5.11
CA ILE A 359 -16.79 22.59 5.12
C ILE A 359 -17.24 23.49 6.26
N ARG A 360 -16.74 23.27 7.48
CA ARG A 360 -17.08 24.13 8.64
C ARG A 360 -16.66 25.58 8.44
N LYS A 361 -15.50 25.82 7.82
CA LYS A 361 -15.02 27.16 7.50
C LYS A 361 -15.95 27.86 6.51
N GLU A 362 -16.34 27.17 5.43
CA GLU A 362 -17.25 27.71 4.41
C GLU A 362 -18.64 28.03 5.03
N LEU A 363 -19.22 27.12 5.81
CA LEU A 363 -20.47 27.35 6.51
C LEU A 363 -20.38 28.56 7.45
N ASN A 364 -19.27 28.72 8.19
CA ASN A 364 -19.04 29.92 9.02
C ASN A 364 -18.91 31.19 8.19
N GLY A 365 -18.36 31.13 6.97
CA GLY A 365 -18.27 32.24 6.04
C GLY A 365 -19.64 32.73 5.58
N TYR A 366 -20.61 31.84 5.36
CA TYR A 366 -22.00 32.23 5.06
C TYR A 366 -22.69 32.93 6.25
N ILE A 367 -22.42 32.45 7.48
CA ILE A 367 -23.02 33.02 8.69
C ILE A 367 -22.34 34.38 9.08
N HIS A 368 -21.01 34.43 8.90
CA HIS A 368 -20.19 35.59 9.29
C HIS A 368 -19.30 36.06 8.14
N PRO A 369 -19.84 36.75 7.11
CA PRO A 369 -19.08 37.07 5.87
C PRO A 369 -17.84 37.95 6.09
N LYS A 370 -17.79 38.72 7.18
CA LYS A 370 -16.62 39.55 7.52
C LYS A 370 -15.54 38.83 8.33
N SER A 371 -15.75 37.56 8.68
CA SER A 371 -14.81 36.82 9.50
C SER A 371 -13.74 36.13 8.63
N VAL A 372 -12.49 36.54 8.75
CA VAL A 372 -11.35 35.89 8.07
C VAL A 372 -10.72 34.89 9.01
N LYS A 373 -11.24 33.64 9.01
CA LYS A 373 -10.65 32.54 9.78
C LYS A 373 -9.69 31.74 8.89
N LYS A 374 -8.43 31.60 9.32
CA LYS A 374 -7.47 30.70 8.67
C LYS A 374 -7.78 29.26 9.12
N LEU A 375 -7.80 28.32 8.16
CA LEU A 375 -7.87 26.89 8.46
C LEU A 375 -6.56 26.45 9.09
N THR A 376 -6.63 25.73 10.22
CA THR A 376 -5.44 25.21 10.91
C THR A 376 -5.51 23.69 11.01
N PHE A 377 -4.37 23.03 10.79
CA PHE A 377 -4.15 21.61 11.02
C PHE A 377 -2.80 21.40 11.70
N GLU A 378 -2.71 20.53 12.70
CA GLU A 378 -1.51 20.35 13.51
C GLU A 378 -1.01 21.69 14.12
N HIS A 379 -1.93 22.54 14.56
CA HIS A 379 -1.66 23.90 15.10
C HIS A 379 -0.97 24.86 14.11
N LYS A 380 -0.89 24.51 12.82
CA LYS A 380 -0.31 25.36 11.77
C LYS A 380 -1.38 25.77 10.76
N PRO A 381 -1.30 26.98 10.20
CA PRO A 381 -2.18 27.37 9.11
C PRO A 381 -1.95 26.47 7.90
N VAL A 382 -3.03 26.03 7.27
CA VAL A 382 -3.01 25.24 6.04
C VAL A 382 -2.99 26.18 4.84
N ASP A 383 -2.01 26.02 3.97
CA ASP A 383 -1.90 26.81 2.74
C ASP A 383 -3.04 26.50 1.77
N HIS A 384 -3.45 27.51 0.99
CA HIS A 384 -4.51 27.37 -0.01
C HIS A 384 -4.19 26.30 -1.06
N ASP A 385 -2.92 26.16 -1.43
CA ASP A 385 -2.48 25.13 -2.38
C ASP A 385 -2.68 23.70 -1.86
N VAL A 386 -2.53 23.50 -0.55
CA VAL A 386 -2.79 22.19 0.09
C VAL A 386 -4.28 21.89 0.04
N ILE A 387 -5.15 22.85 0.37
CA ILE A 387 -6.60 22.67 0.32
C ILE A 387 -7.05 22.37 -1.11
N ARG A 388 -6.53 23.12 -2.09
CA ARG A 388 -6.80 22.89 -3.51
C ARG A 388 -6.37 21.49 -3.94
N SER A 389 -5.18 21.06 -3.55
CA SER A 389 -4.65 19.73 -3.86
C SER A 389 -5.54 18.62 -3.31
N ILE A 390 -6.03 18.76 -2.08
CA ILE A 390 -6.96 17.80 -1.45
C ILE A 390 -8.29 17.75 -2.21
N ASN A 391 -8.85 18.89 -2.59
CA ASN A 391 -10.09 18.94 -3.36
C ASN A 391 -9.93 18.28 -4.73
N VAL A 392 -8.83 18.57 -5.44
CA VAL A 392 -8.51 17.93 -6.72
C VAL A 392 -8.33 16.41 -6.54
N TYR A 393 -7.69 15.97 -5.45
CA TYR A 393 -7.56 14.55 -5.12
C TYR A 393 -8.93 13.88 -4.97
N PHE A 394 -9.86 14.46 -4.18
CA PHE A 394 -11.19 13.90 -4.01
C PHE A 394 -11.98 13.82 -5.33
N MET A 395 -11.89 14.85 -6.17
CA MET A 395 -12.56 14.85 -7.47
C MET A 395 -11.98 13.76 -8.39
N THR A 396 -10.65 13.64 -8.46
CA THR A 396 -9.97 12.63 -9.27
C THR A 396 -10.29 11.22 -8.75
N TYR A 397 -10.29 11.05 -7.42
CA TYR A 397 -10.67 9.82 -6.76
C TYR A 397 -12.09 9.38 -7.16
N ALA A 398 -13.06 10.29 -7.06
CA ALA A 398 -14.45 10.00 -7.40
C ALA A 398 -14.62 9.62 -8.88
N VAL A 399 -13.94 10.34 -9.79
CA VAL A 399 -14.01 10.03 -11.23
C VAL A 399 -13.46 8.65 -11.52
N ILE A 400 -12.26 8.30 -11.00
CA ILE A 400 -11.66 6.99 -11.23
C ILE A 400 -12.53 5.89 -10.63
N PHE A 401 -12.99 6.07 -9.38
CA PHE A 401 -13.87 5.10 -8.71
C PHE A 401 -15.12 4.79 -9.53
N ILE A 402 -15.81 5.83 -10.05
CA ILE A 402 -17.00 5.66 -10.88
C ILE A 402 -16.66 4.94 -12.18
N VAL A 403 -15.55 5.31 -12.85
CA VAL A 403 -15.12 4.66 -14.09
C VAL A 403 -14.79 3.18 -13.84
N SER A 404 -14.01 2.86 -12.80
CA SER A 404 -13.68 1.47 -12.45
C SER A 404 -14.94 0.67 -12.12
N LEU A 405 -15.88 1.25 -11.36
CA LEU A 405 -17.15 0.61 -11.05
C LEU A 405 -17.96 0.28 -12.31
N LEU A 406 -18.04 1.22 -13.24
CA LEU A 406 -18.73 0.99 -14.53
C LEU A 406 -18.06 -0.13 -15.35
N LEU A 407 -16.72 -0.15 -15.38
CA LEU A 407 -15.97 -1.17 -16.12
C LEU A 407 -16.15 -2.57 -15.52
N VAL A 408 -16.09 -2.69 -14.20
CA VAL A 408 -16.30 -3.98 -13.50
C VAL A 408 -17.75 -4.46 -13.62
N SER A 409 -18.71 -3.52 -13.63
CA SER A 409 -20.15 -3.85 -13.75
C SER A 409 -20.54 -4.48 -15.11
N VAL A 410 -19.66 -4.46 -16.11
CA VAL A 410 -19.88 -5.14 -17.39
C VAL A 410 -20.09 -6.66 -17.23
N GLU A 411 -19.57 -7.25 -16.16
CA GLU A 411 -19.74 -8.68 -15.87
C GLU A 411 -21.10 -9.05 -15.25
N ASN A 412 -21.96 -8.07 -14.97
CA ASN A 412 -23.32 -8.27 -14.45
C ASN A 412 -23.42 -8.99 -13.08
N TYR A 413 -22.40 -8.85 -12.22
CA TYR A 413 -22.53 -9.22 -10.81
C TYR A 413 -23.38 -8.19 -10.06
N ASP A 414 -23.84 -8.56 -8.85
CA ASP A 414 -24.64 -7.67 -8.00
C ASP A 414 -23.88 -6.38 -7.63
N PHE A 415 -24.64 -5.31 -7.40
CA PHE A 415 -24.08 -3.99 -7.12
C PHE A 415 -23.15 -4.00 -5.88
N THR A 416 -23.50 -4.75 -4.83
CA THR A 416 -22.71 -4.84 -3.60
C THR A 416 -21.35 -5.45 -3.89
N THR A 417 -21.27 -6.54 -4.66
CA THR A 417 -20.04 -7.18 -5.10
C THR A 417 -19.19 -6.21 -5.91
N ASN A 418 -19.72 -5.58 -6.96
CA ASN A 418 -18.96 -4.68 -7.82
C ASN A 418 -18.47 -3.44 -7.07
N PHE A 419 -19.36 -2.82 -6.28
CA PHE A 419 -19.02 -1.62 -5.50
C PHE A 419 -17.94 -1.90 -4.46
N THR A 420 -18.10 -2.99 -3.70
CA THR A 420 -17.12 -3.30 -2.63
C THR A 420 -15.83 -3.92 -3.17
N ALA A 421 -15.85 -4.58 -4.34
CA ALA A 421 -14.63 -5.01 -5.03
C ALA A 421 -13.76 -3.80 -5.43
N VAL A 422 -14.36 -2.79 -6.07
CA VAL A 422 -13.65 -1.54 -6.41
C VAL A 422 -13.25 -0.78 -5.13
N ALA A 423 -14.12 -0.69 -4.11
CA ALA A 423 -13.78 -0.02 -2.86
C ALA A 423 -12.61 -0.69 -2.15
N ALA A 424 -12.60 -2.02 -2.06
CA ALA A 424 -11.55 -2.79 -1.41
C ALA A 424 -10.20 -2.69 -2.16
N THR A 425 -10.20 -2.77 -3.48
CA THR A 425 -8.97 -2.70 -4.29
C THR A 425 -8.42 -1.28 -4.38
N PHE A 426 -9.28 -0.28 -4.56
CA PHE A 426 -8.86 1.12 -4.68
C PHE A 426 -8.38 1.74 -3.36
N ASN A 427 -8.85 1.23 -2.21
CA ASN A 427 -8.36 1.63 -0.88
C ASN A 427 -7.32 0.66 -0.29
N ASN A 428 -6.92 -0.39 -1.03
CA ASN A 428 -5.93 -1.39 -0.62
C ASN A 428 -6.29 -2.10 0.70
N ILE A 429 -7.46 -2.76 0.78
CA ILE A 429 -8.00 -3.38 2.00
C ILE A 429 -8.11 -4.90 1.89
N GLY A 430 -8.41 -5.42 0.69
CA GLY A 430 -8.62 -6.84 0.40
C GLY A 430 -10.09 -7.26 0.39
N PRO A 431 -10.70 -7.64 1.51
CA PRO A 431 -12.07 -8.12 1.53
C PRO A 431 -13.10 -7.00 1.34
N GLY A 432 -14.15 -7.29 0.59
CA GLY A 432 -15.36 -6.49 0.45
C GLY A 432 -16.57 -7.12 1.13
N LEU A 433 -17.70 -7.13 0.43
CA LEU A 433 -18.96 -7.75 0.83
C LEU A 433 -19.49 -8.66 -0.30
N SER A 434 -20.46 -9.52 -0.01
CA SER A 434 -21.04 -10.46 -0.95
C SER A 434 -19.98 -11.41 -1.56
N LEU A 435 -19.87 -11.56 -2.88
CA LEU A 435 -18.95 -12.49 -3.55
C LEU A 435 -17.47 -12.16 -3.34
N VAL A 436 -17.12 -10.96 -2.86
CA VAL A 436 -15.76 -10.55 -2.47
C VAL A 436 -15.63 -10.38 -0.96
N GLY A 437 -16.53 -10.98 -0.19
CA GLY A 437 -16.54 -10.96 1.26
C GLY A 437 -15.33 -11.66 1.90
N PRO A 438 -15.23 -11.65 3.24
CA PRO A 438 -14.05 -12.13 3.98
C PRO A 438 -13.78 -13.64 3.83
N THR A 439 -14.76 -14.41 3.40
CA THR A 439 -14.67 -15.86 3.14
C THR A 439 -14.58 -16.21 1.66
N CYS A 440 -14.53 -15.21 0.80
CA CYS A 440 -14.53 -15.33 -0.66
C CYS A 440 -13.23 -14.84 -1.26
N ASN A 441 -13.09 -14.94 -2.59
CA ASN A 441 -11.90 -14.50 -3.31
C ASN A 441 -12.29 -13.83 -4.64
N PHE A 442 -11.32 -13.21 -5.32
CA PHE A 442 -11.52 -12.47 -6.58
C PHE A 442 -11.32 -13.34 -7.83
N GLY A 443 -11.13 -14.65 -7.68
CA GLY A 443 -10.82 -15.57 -8.78
C GLY A 443 -11.90 -15.67 -9.84
N PHE A 444 -13.16 -15.43 -9.49
CA PHE A 444 -14.33 -15.52 -10.39
C PHE A 444 -14.42 -14.39 -11.42
N PHE A 445 -13.76 -13.25 -11.20
CA PHE A 445 -13.72 -12.18 -12.19
C PHE A 445 -12.95 -12.61 -13.45
N ASN A 446 -13.39 -12.12 -14.61
CA ASN A 446 -12.66 -12.33 -15.85
C ASN A 446 -11.34 -11.51 -15.89
N ASN A 447 -10.50 -11.77 -16.88
CA ASN A 447 -9.21 -11.10 -17.00
C ASN A 447 -9.34 -9.58 -17.16
N PHE A 448 -10.39 -9.08 -17.83
CA PHE A 448 -10.59 -7.63 -18.02
C PHE A 448 -10.85 -6.94 -16.68
N SER A 449 -11.80 -7.43 -15.88
CA SER A 449 -12.07 -6.86 -14.54
C SER A 449 -10.88 -7.01 -13.62
N LYS A 450 -10.13 -8.12 -13.68
CA LYS A 450 -8.87 -8.28 -12.93
C LYS A 450 -7.85 -7.19 -13.27
N TYR A 451 -7.70 -6.82 -14.56
CA TYR A 451 -6.81 -5.71 -14.94
C TYR A 451 -7.30 -4.35 -14.45
N VAL A 452 -8.63 -4.10 -14.44
CA VAL A 452 -9.19 -2.88 -13.86
C VAL A 452 -8.91 -2.81 -12.35
N LEU A 453 -9.15 -3.89 -11.62
CA LEU A 453 -8.89 -3.97 -10.19
C LEU A 453 -7.38 -3.86 -9.86
N MET A 454 -6.50 -4.43 -10.68
CA MET A 454 -5.04 -4.25 -10.56
C MET A 454 -4.62 -2.78 -10.76
N PHE A 455 -5.25 -2.09 -11.71
CA PHE A 455 -5.04 -0.65 -11.88
C PHE A 455 -5.50 0.12 -10.62
N ASP A 456 -6.65 -0.23 -10.06
CA ASP A 456 -7.18 0.39 -8.84
C ASP A 456 -6.23 0.19 -7.65
N MET A 457 -5.68 -1.01 -7.46
CA MET A 457 -4.70 -1.31 -6.41
C MET A 457 -3.44 -0.43 -6.53
N LEU A 458 -2.90 -0.31 -7.75
CA LEU A 458 -1.75 0.53 -8.02
C LEU A 458 -2.06 2.02 -7.85
N ALA A 459 -3.23 2.48 -8.32
CA ALA A 459 -3.68 3.86 -8.22
C ALA A 459 -3.89 4.26 -6.75
N GLY A 460 -4.51 3.39 -5.95
CA GLY A 460 -4.70 3.59 -4.52
C GLY A 460 -3.37 3.70 -3.78
N ARG A 461 -2.45 2.77 -4.01
CA ARG A 461 -1.14 2.74 -3.35
C ARG A 461 -0.25 3.93 -3.71
N LEU A 462 -0.26 4.35 -4.96
CA LEU A 462 0.53 5.46 -5.49
C LEU A 462 -0.16 6.83 -5.32
N GLU A 463 -1.31 6.87 -4.65
CA GLU A 463 -2.11 8.07 -4.43
C GLU A 463 -2.46 8.83 -5.73
N LEU A 464 -2.87 8.09 -6.76
CA LEU A 464 -3.43 8.50 -8.06
C LEU A 464 -2.42 9.16 -9.01
N PHE A 465 -1.90 10.34 -8.66
CA PHE A 465 -1.15 11.20 -9.59
C PHE A 465 0.13 10.57 -10.16
N PRO A 466 0.97 9.85 -9.39
CA PRO A 466 2.14 9.19 -9.95
C PRO A 466 1.81 8.15 -11.03
N LEU A 467 0.68 7.45 -10.91
CA LEU A 467 0.23 6.51 -11.93
C LEU A 467 -0.40 7.23 -13.12
N LEU A 468 -1.28 8.21 -12.86
CA LEU A 468 -1.99 8.95 -13.91
C LEU A 468 -1.05 9.73 -14.82
N ILE A 469 0.06 10.20 -14.30
CA ILE A 469 1.04 10.96 -15.11
C ILE A 469 1.62 10.10 -16.25
N LEU A 470 1.67 8.76 -16.10
CA LEU A 470 2.11 7.86 -17.17
C LEU A 470 1.18 7.88 -18.38
N PHE A 471 -0.10 8.21 -18.18
CA PHE A 471 -1.08 8.29 -19.26
C PHE A 471 -1.11 9.67 -19.94
N HIS A 472 -0.36 10.65 -19.41
CA HIS A 472 -0.36 12.00 -19.98
C HIS A 472 0.45 12.06 -21.28
N PRO A 473 -0.14 12.47 -22.44
CA PRO A 473 0.52 12.41 -23.75
C PRO A 473 1.84 13.18 -23.84
N SER A 474 2.03 14.25 -23.07
CA SER A 474 3.25 15.06 -23.12
C SER A 474 4.51 14.29 -22.68
N ILE A 475 4.36 13.30 -21.78
CA ILE A 475 5.48 12.47 -21.32
C ILE A 475 6.03 11.63 -22.46
N TRP A 476 5.14 11.01 -23.22
CA TRP A 476 5.51 10.17 -24.36
C TRP A 476 6.03 10.99 -25.53
N LYS A 477 5.43 12.16 -25.83
CA LYS A 477 5.94 13.09 -26.87
C LYS A 477 7.38 13.54 -26.57
N GLU A 478 7.70 13.90 -25.34
CA GLU A 478 9.08 14.24 -24.96
C GLU A 478 10.06 13.09 -25.19
N LEU A 479 9.63 11.84 -24.93
CA LEU A 479 10.43 10.64 -25.17
C LEU A 479 10.72 10.42 -26.65
N PHE A 480 9.71 10.54 -27.51
CA PHE A 480 9.85 10.37 -28.95
C PHE A 480 10.73 11.47 -29.57
N ILE A 481 10.58 12.74 -29.15
CA ILE A 481 11.40 13.85 -29.62
C ILE A 481 12.88 13.67 -29.25
N GLN A 482 13.17 13.18 -28.02
CA GLN A 482 14.54 12.91 -27.59
C GLN A 482 15.16 11.73 -28.33
N ALA A 483 14.38 10.67 -28.60
CA ALA A 483 14.81 9.53 -29.40
C ALA A 483 15.17 9.96 -30.85
N ASP A 484 14.33 10.77 -31.47
CA ASP A 484 14.55 11.28 -32.83
C ASP A 484 15.79 12.19 -32.95
N LYS A 485 15.99 13.08 -31.95
CA LYS A 485 17.20 13.91 -31.87
C LYS A 485 18.48 13.07 -31.71
N LYS A 486 18.42 11.98 -30.95
CA LYS A 486 19.56 11.09 -30.77
C LYS A 486 19.89 10.27 -32.00
N VAL A 487 18.87 9.82 -32.72
CA VAL A 487 19.04 9.13 -34.03
C VAL A 487 19.61 10.07 -35.09
N LYS A 488 19.12 11.32 -35.16
CA LYS A 488 19.64 12.34 -36.09
C LYS A 488 21.06 12.78 -35.73
N GLY A 489 21.41 12.88 -34.44
CA GLY A 489 22.78 13.16 -33.98
C GLY A 489 23.77 12.07 -34.39
N ASN A 490 23.42 10.80 -34.13
CA ASN A 490 24.26 9.66 -34.51
C ASN A 490 24.42 9.48 -36.01
N ARG A 491 23.43 9.88 -36.83
CA ARG A 491 23.55 9.88 -38.29
C ARG A 491 24.51 10.95 -38.79
N LYS A 492 24.50 12.16 -38.20
CA LYS A 492 25.45 13.23 -38.53
C LYS A 492 26.90 12.88 -38.13
N GLU A 493 27.11 12.28 -36.96
CA GLU A 493 28.46 11.80 -36.56
C GLU A 493 28.98 10.72 -37.51
N LYS A 494 28.16 9.75 -37.91
CA LYS A 494 28.57 8.72 -38.88
C LYS A 494 28.81 9.25 -40.30
N GLN A 495 28.19 10.35 -40.70
CA GLN A 495 28.48 11.01 -41.96
C GLN A 495 29.80 11.81 -41.90
N ASN A 496 30.09 12.48 -40.79
CA ASN A 496 31.34 13.22 -40.60
C ASN A 496 32.59 12.32 -40.39
N VAL A 497 32.43 11.06 -40.04
CA VAL A 497 33.53 10.07 -39.93
C VAL A 497 33.79 9.37 -41.27
N ARG A 498 32.90 9.53 -42.26
CA ARG A 498 33.05 8.97 -43.61
C ARG A 498 33.52 9.99 -44.65
N MET A 499 33.69 11.26 -44.27
CA MET A 499 34.40 12.30 -45.03
C MET A 499 35.81 12.46 -44.45
#